data_c8d6f1a35ebeb7914202d45db112d1ab
#
_entry.id   c8d6f1a35ebeb7914202d45db112d1ab
#
_cell.length_a   1.000
_cell.length_b   1.000
_cell.length_c   1.000
_cell.angle_alpha   90.00
_cell.angle_beta   90.00
_cell.angle_gamma   90.00
#
_symmetry.space_group_name_H-M   'P 1'
#
loop_
_entity.id
_entity.type
_entity.pdbx_description
1 polymer ?
#
loop_
_entity_poly.entity_id
_entity_poly.type
_entity_poly.pdbx_seq_one_letter_code
_entity_poly.pdbx_strand_id
1 'polypeptide(L)'
;MPSPSRGSATLKRSFQRGLRRVHLWCARKELPERMALYLHSLDPAEQPAVRAMLDWCRDHGRTFVDTDTYLGSDCPAGAVNVSFDDNHRGWHEALPLFAEFGVPVTFYVNTCVLRGVCNEAEMNAFYDLVDHHGHREPLTAEEIAEIHQAGHIIGAHTHSHIAMRRVTMEAAQADLERNRTVLEEITGAPVRHFSYPFGVRRHFSPALGEMVRRMGFQSIAAATPGLLYEPRDPFWMQRTYWMLDRPVAWNAENLRVNGALWVKLTKLSPIG
;
A
#
# COMPACT_ATOMS: atom_id res chain seq x y z
N MET A 1 1.01 -16.67 31.50
CA MET A 1 0.03 -15.70 31.00
C MET A 1 -1.26 -16.45 30.69
N PRO A 2 -2.45 -16.01 31.10
CA PRO A 2 -3.68 -16.74 30.86
C PRO A 2 -4.07 -16.64 29.37
N SER A 3 -4.44 -17.77 28.78
CA SER A 3 -4.97 -17.87 27.42
C SER A 3 -6.24 -17.03 27.25
N PRO A 4 -6.46 -16.35 26.10
CA PRO A 4 -7.67 -15.56 25.89
C PRO A 4 -8.90 -16.46 25.95
N SER A 5 -9.87 -16.06 26.74
CA SER A 5 -11.11 -16.79 26.97
C SER A 5 -11.88 -17.01 25.66
N ARG A 6 -12.43 -18.22 25.45
CA ARG A 6 -13.27 -18.59 24.27
C ARG A 6 -14.40 -17.60 23.96
N GLY A 7 -14.87 -16.82 24.93
CA GLY A 7 -15.88 -15.78 24.75
C GLY A 7 -15.44 -14.59 23.90
N SER A 8 -14.16 -14.17 24.00
CA SER A 8 -13.64 -13.01 23.26
C SER A 8 -13.49 -13.28 21.76
N ALA A 9 -13.14 -14.53 21.40
CA ALA A 9 -13.01 -14.94 20.00
C ALA A 9 -14.37 -15.04 19.29
N THR A 10 -15.41 -15.47 20.01
CA THR A 10 -16.78 -15.58 19.47
C THR A 10 -17.40 -14.20 19.25
N LEU A 11 -17.20 -13.25 20.17
CA LEU A 11 -17.64 -11.85 20.01
C LEU A 11 -16.93 -11.16 18.83
N LYS A 12 -15.61 -11.34 18.70
CA LYS A 12 -14.85 -10.83 17.55
C LYS A 12 -15.38 -11.38 16.22
N ARG A 13 -15.65 -12.68 16.13
CA ARG A 13 -16.20 -13.33 14.93
C ARG A 13 -17.62 -12.84 14.61
N SER A 14 -18.49 -12.65 15.61
CA SER A 14 -19.85 -12.13 15.41
C SER A 14 -19.84 -10.67 14.96
N PHE A 15 -18.96 -9.84 15.53
CA PHE A 15 -18.77 -8.45 15.12
C PHE A 15 -18.23 -8.36 13.69
N GLN A 16 -17.25 -9.18 13.33
CA GLN A 16 -16.72 -9.26 11.97
C GLN A 16 -17.79 -9.74 10.95
N ARG A 17 -18.66 -10.67 11.33
CA ARG A 17 -19.81 -11.11 10.48
C ARG A 17 -20.84 -10.01 10.31
N GLY A 18 -21.14 -9.24 11.35
CA GLY A 18 -22.04 -8.08 11.29
C GLY A 18 -21.50 -6.98 10.39
N LEU A 19 -20.21 -6.62 10.54
CA LEU A 19 -19.51 -5.68 9.69
C LEU A 19 -19.53 -6.14 8.22
N ARG A 20 -19.30 -7.43 7.95
CA ARG A 20 -19.35 -7.97 6.58
C ARG A 20 -20.74 -7.86 5.95
N ARG A 21 -21.83 -8.06 6.71
CA ARG A 21 -23.19 -7.87 6.20
C ARG A 21 -23.48 -6.43 5.80
N VAL A 22 -23.05 -5.46 6.61
CA VAL A 22 -23.15 -4.03 6.28
C VAL A 22 -22.27 -3.70 5.08
N HIS A 23 -21.10 -4.28 5.00
CA HIS A 23 -20.16 -4.15 3.89
C HIS A 23 -20.77 -4.62 2.55
N LEU A 24 -21.39 -5.81 2.54
CA LEU A 24 -22.06 -6.36 1.36
C LEU A 24 -23.31 -5.53 0.98
N TRP A 25 -24.02 -4.99 1.97
CA TRP A 25 -25.17 -4.11 1.71
C TRP A 25 -24.75 -2.77 1.09
N CYS A 26 -23.55 -2.29 1.41
CA CYS A 26 -22.95 -1.09 0.83
C CYS A 26 -22.23 -1.36 -0.51
N ALA A 27 -22.12 -2.63 -0.93
CA ALA A 27 -21.40 -3.00 -2.14
C ALA A 27 -22.10 -2.46 -3.39
N ARG A 28 -21.32 -1.97 -4.34
CA ARG A 28 -21.82 -1.61 -5.67
C ARG A 28 -22.08 -2.88 -6.48
N LYS A 29 -23.02 -2.81 -7.42
CA LYS A 29 -23.22 -3.90 -8.39
C LYS A 29 -22.02 -4.03 -9.34
N GLU A 30 -21.37 -2.92 -9.64
CA GLU A 30 -20.25 -2.84 -10.59
C GLU A 30 -18.92 -2.59 -9.89
N LEU A 31 -17.85 -3.04 -10.52
CA LEU A 31 -16.50 -2.73 -10.09
C LEU A 31 -16.23 -1.24 -10.27
N PRO A 32 -15.33 -0.63 -9.46
CA PRO A 32 -14.89 0.74 -9.69
C PRO A 32 -14.33 0.92 -11.09
N GLU A 33 -14.55 2.08 -11.68
CA GLU A 33 -13.97 2.43 -12.99
C GLU A 33 -12.44 2.33 -12.95
N ARG A 34 -11.82 2.78 -11.86
CA ARG A 34 -10.38 2.72 -11.62
C ARG A 34 -10.09 2.10 -10.28
N MET A 35 -9.01 1.38 -10.14
CA MET A 35 -8.62 0.68 -8.92
C MET A 35 -7.15 0.95 -8.58
N ALA A 36 -6.87 1.27 -7.34
CA ALA A 36 -5.52 1.25 -6.81
C ALA A 36 -5.44 0.12 -5.76
N LEU A 37 -4.61 -0.86 -6.05
CA LEU A 37 -4.40 -2.04 -5.21
C LEU A 37 -3.07 -1.90 -4.47
N TYR A 38 -3.03 -2.34 -3.21
CA TYR A 38 -1.77 -2.43 -2.52
C TYR A 38 -1.61 -3.76 -1.79
N LEU A 39 -0.37 -4.17 -1.66
CA LEU A 39 0.10 -5.37 -0.98
C LEU A 39 1.30 -5.00 -0.10
N HIS A 40 1.86 -5.97 0.62
CA HIS A 40 3.11 -5.78 1.38
C HIS A 40 4.15 -6.79 0.92
N SER A 41 4.20 -7.97 1.51
CA SER A 41 5.11 -9.04 1.09
C SER A 41 4.75 -9.60 -0.29
N LEU A 42 5.73 -10.24 -0.89
CA LEU A 42 5.56 -11.08 -2.06
C LEU A 42 6.62 -12.20 -1.99
N ASP A 43 6.46 -13.10 -1.05
CA ASP A 43 7.32 -14.27 -0.94
C ASP A 43 7.11 -15.20 -2.16
N PRO A 44 8.08 -16.04 -2.54
CA PRO A 44 7.93 -16.97 -3.66
C PRO A 44 6.66 -17.82 -3.59
N ALA A 45 6.23 -18.19 -2.39
CA ALA A 45 4.98 -18.93 -2.16
C ALA A 45 3.70 -18.12 -2.44
N GLU A 46 3.79 -16.79 -2.45
CA GLU A 46 2.68 -15.86 -2.69
C GLU A 46 2.55 -15.48 -4.18
N GLN A 47 3.60 -15.69 -4.99
CA GLN A 47 3.59 -15.35 -6.42
C GLN A 47 2.41 -15.97 -7.18
N PRO A 48 1.98 -17.23 -6.95
CA PRO A 48 0.78 -17.78 -7.59
C PRO A 48 -0.50 -17.00 -7.28
N ALA A 49 -0.64 -16.45 -6.06
CA ALA A 49 -1.80 -15.64 -5.68
C ALA A 49 -1.78 -14.25 -6.34
N VAL A 50 -0.58 -13.65 -6.48
CA VAL A 50 -0.43 -12.40 -7.25
C VAL A 50 -0.71 -12.65 -8.73
N ARG A 51 -0.20 -13.73 -9.31
CA ARG A 51 -0.54 -14.12 -10.69
C ARG A 51 -2.06 -14.21 -10.88
N ALA A 52 -2.77 -14.90 -9.97
CA ALA A 52 -4.21 -15.01 -10.05
C ALA A 52 -4.94 -13.64 -9.94
N MET A 53 -4.39 -12.69 -9.18
CA MET A 53 -4.86 -11.30 -9.15
C MET A 53 -4.68 -10.61 -10.50
N LEU A 54 -3.50 -10.74 -11.09
CA LEU A 54 -3.16 -10.11 -12.37
C LEU A 54 -3.99 -10.70 -13.51
N ASP A 55 -4.15 -12.04 -13.55
CA ASP A 55 -5.03 -12.72 -14.49
C ASP A 55 -6.48 -12.23 -14.35
N TRP A 56 -6.99 -12.16 -13.12
CA TRP A 56 -8.33 -11.66 -12.86
C TRP A 56 -8.52 -10.22 -13.38
N CYS A 57 -7.55 -9.33 -13.14
CA CYS A 57 -7.60 -7.98 -13.67
C CYS A 57 -7.66 -7.98 -15.22
N ARG A 58 -6.81 -8.75 -15.88
CA ARG A 58 -6.75 -8.88 -17.33
C ARG A 58 -8.08 -9.42 -17.91
N ASP A 59 -8.62 -10.48 -17.29
CA ASP A 59 -9.88 -11.12 -17.72
C ASP A 59 -11.10 -10.20 -17.55
N HIS A 60 -10.99 -9.18 -16.70
CA HIS A 60 -12.01 -8.14 -16.52
C HIS A 60 -11.73 -6.86 -17.33
N GLY A 61 -10.86 -6.94 -18.34
CA GLY A 61 -10.57 -5.84 -19.27
C GLY A 61 -9.87 -4.65 -18.59
N ARG A 62 -9.05 -4.93 -17.56
CA ARG A 62 -8.34 -3.89 -16.83
C ARG A 62 -6.98 -3.61 -17.48
N THR A 63 -6.58 -2.34 -17.45
CA THR A 63 -5.30 -1.86 -17.95
C THR A 63 -4.40 -1.47 -16.79
N PHE A 64 -3.22 -2.09 -16.70
CA PHE A 64 -2.25 -1.73 -15.67
C PHE A 64 -1.54 -0.42 -16.04
N VAL A 65 -1.45 0.48 -15.07
CA VAL A 65 -0.80 1.79 -15.24
C VAL A 65 0.05 2.10 -14.00
N ASP A 66 1.10 2.87 -14.21
CA ASP A 66 1.91 3.41 -13.13
C ASP A 66 1.16 4.48 -12.30
N THR A 67 1.78 4.95 -11.22
CA THR A 67 1.16 5.94 -10.33
C THR A 67 1.01 7.30 -11.02
N ASP A 68 1.95 7.72 -11.85
CA ASP A 68 1.87 8.99 -12.58
C ASP A 68 0.67 9.00 -13.52
N THR A 69 0.53 7.95 -14.33
CA THR A 69 -0.61 7.76 -15.25
C THR A 69 -1.93 7.64 -14.48
N TYR A 70 -1.94 6.87 -13.37
CA TYR A 70 -3.15 6.66 -12.56
C TYR A 70 -3.70 7.96 -11.98
N LEU A 71 -2.83 8.88 -11.55
CA LEU A 71 -3.17 10.17 -10.97
C LEU A 71 -3.37 11.26 -12.02
N GLY A 72 -2.87 11.04 -13.23
CA GLY A 72 -2.97 11.98 -14.34
C GLY A 72 -4.40 12.21 -14.85
N SER A 73 -4.58 13.31 -15.60
CA SER A 73 -5.85 13.66 -16.25
C SER A 73 -6.27 12.62 -17.28
N ASP A 74 -5.29 12.01 -17.95
CA ASP A 74 -5.48 11.10 -19.10
C ASP A 74 -5.51 9.63 -18.70
N CYS A 75 -5.70 9.36 -17.40
CA CYS A 75 -5.80 8.01 -16.86
C CYS A 75 -6.97 7.26 -17.54
N PRO A 76 -6.71 6.12 -18.20
CA PRO A 76 -7.72 5.40 -18.95
C PRO A 76 -8.83 4.82 -18.06
N ALA A 77 -10.02 4.65 -18.64
CA ALA A 77 -11.06 3.87 -18.01
C ALA A 77 -10.57 2.42 -17.80
N GLY A 78 -10.97 1.80 -16.69
CA GLY A 78 -10.50 0.45 -16.36
C GLY A 78 -9.07 0.38 -15.81
N ALA A 79 -8.42 1.53 -15.54
CA ALA A 79 -7.06 1.56 -15.01
C ALA A 79 -6.92 0.85 -13.66
N VAL A 80 -5.83 0.10 -13.51
CA VAL A 80 -5.39 -0.52 -12.25
C VAL A 80 -3.97 -0.10 -11.95
N ASN A 81 -3.78 0.51 -10.80
CA ASN A 81 -2.47 0.74 -10.20
C ASN A 81 -2.18 -0.34 -9.17
N VAL A 82 -0.98 -0.89 -9.19
CA VAL A 82 -0.49 -1.90 -8.22
C VAL A 82 0.68 -1.32 -7.45
N SER A 83 0.64 -1.45 -6.13
CA SER A 83 1.73 -0.98 -5.27
C SER A 83 2.01 -1.95 -4.12
N PHE A 84 3.21 -1.85 -3.57
CA PHE A 84 3.66 -2.60 -2.40
C PHE A 84 4.25 -1.63 -1.38
N ASP A 85 4.04 -1.92 -0.10
CA ASP A 85 4.55 -1.11 1.02
C ASP A 85 5.56 -1.92 1.85
N ASP A 86 6.41 -1.25 2.61
CA ASP A 86 7.46 -1.72 3.50
C ASP A 86 8.82 -1.92 2.80
N ASN A 87 9.41 -3.10 2.91
CA ASN A 87 10.65 -3.47 2.25
C ASN A 87 10.82 -5.00 2.27
N HIS A 88 10.61 -5.66 1.13
CA HIS A 88 10.67 -7.12 1.00
C HIS A 88 11.43 -7.52 -0.26
N ARG A 89 12.44 -8.38 -0.12
CA ARG A 89 13.25 -8.88 -1.25
C ARG A 89 12.41 -9.62 -2.30
N GLY A 90 11.34 -10.27 -1.88
CA GLY A 90 10.44 -10.97 -2.81
C GLY A 90 9.88 -10.10 -3.93
N TRP A 91 9.89 -8.77 -3.79
CA TRP A 91 9.52 -7.86 -4.89
C TRP A 91 10.50 -7.93 -6.06
N HIS A 92 11.82 -7.96 -5.76
CA HIS A 92 12.86 -8.12 -6.76
C HIS A 92 12.77 -9.50 -7.43
N GLU A 93 12.54 -10.56 -6.65
CA GLU A 93 12.38 -11.91 -7.15
C GLU A 93 11.13 -12.08 -8.05
N ALA A 94 10.14 -11.18 -7.92
CA ALA A 94 8.91 -11.17 -8.72
C ALA A 94 8.98 -10.31 -9.99
N LEU A 95 10.09 -9.65 -10.28
CA LEU A 95 10.24 -8.84 -11.52
C LEU A 95 9.87 -9.60 -12.79
N PRO A 96 10.24 -10.89 -12.99
CA PRO A 96 9.82 -11.64 -14.16
C PRO A 96 8.29 -11.79 -14.27
N LEU A 97 7.58 -11.92 -13.14
CA LEU A 97 6.12 -11.98 -13.12
C LEU A 97 5.50 -10.66 -13.58
N PHE A 98 5.99 -9.53 -13.08
CA PHE A 98 5.49 -8.22 -13.48
C PHE A 98 5.78 -7.93 -14.96
N ALA A 99 6.96 -8.33 -15.45
CA ALA A 99 7.32 -8.19 -16.87
C ALA A 99 6.41 -9.02 -17.78
N GLU A 100 6.07 -10.26 -17.41
CA GLU A 100 5.16 -11.13 -18.16
C GLU A 100 3.78 -10.49 -18.38
N PHE A 101 3.28 -9.78 -17.38
CA PHE A 101 1.98 -9.10 -17.45
C PHE A 101 2.06 -7.65 -17.92
N GLY A 102 3.26 -7.09 -18.12
CA GLY A 102 3.46 -5.68 -18.43
C GLY A 102 2.94 -4.74 -17.35
N VAL A 103 3.10 -5.12 -16.07
CA VAL A 103 2.57 -4.36 -14.93
C VAL A 103 3.61 -3.40 -14.39
N PRO A 104 3.42 -2.08 -14.55
CA PRO A 104 4.23 -1.10 -13.82
C PRO A 104 3.78 -1.04 -12.36
N VAL A 105 4.70 -1.32 -11.44
CA VAL A 105 4.43 -1.37 -10.01
C VAL A 105 5.06 -0.17 -9.31
N THR A 106 4.44 0.32 -8.23
CA THR A 106 5.07 1.28 -7.32
C THR A 106 5.44 0.59 -6.02
N PHE A 107 6.71 0.64 -5.65
CA PHE A 107 7.23 0.09 -4.40
C PHE A 107 7.53 1.24 -3.44
N TYR A 108 6.78 1.33 -2.34
CA TYR A 108 7.00 2.32 -1.28
C TYR A 108 7.92 1.73 -0.23
N VAL A 109 9.18 2.18 -0.20
CA VAL A 109 10.29 1.51 0.48
C VAL A 109 10.69 2.21 1.77
N ASN A 110 10.80 1.46 2.88
CA ASN A 110 11.49 1.90 4.09
C ASN A 110 13.00 1.69 3.93
N THR A 111 13.80 2.65 4.40
CA THR A 111 15.26 2.63 4.21
C THR A 111 16.06 2.35 5.47
N CYS A 112 15.43 2.13 6.63
CA CYS A 112 16.13 1.71 7.84
C CYS A 112 16.60 0.24 7.79
N VAL A 113 16.03 -0.55 6.90
CA VAL A 113 16.32 -1.98 6.75
C VAL A 113 16.78 -2.28 5.31
N LEU A 114 17.98 -1.88 4.98
CA LEU A 114 18.62 -2.30 3.74
C LEU A 114 19.55 -3.48 4.04
N ARG A 115 19.40 -4.57 3.27
CA ARG A 115 20.26 -5.75 3.41
C ARG A 115 21.71 -5.39 3.11
N GLY A 116 22.60 -5.83 3.98
CA GLY A 116 24.01 -5.44 3.93
C GLY A 116 24.35 -4.16 4.69
N VAL A 117 23.34 -3.40 5.15
CA VAL A 117 23.50 -2.19 5.97
C VAL A 117 22.98 -2.42 7.39
N CYS A 118 21.75 -2.93 7.53
CA CYS A 118 21.18 -3.27 8.83
C CYS A 118 21.73 -4.61 9.37
N ASN A 119 21.80 -4.73 10.69
CA ASN A 119 22.09 -6.00 11.35
C ASN A 119 20.80 -6.82 11.55
N GLU A 120 20.97 -8.09 11.97
CA GLU A 120 19.84 -9.02 12.15
C GLU A 120 18.83 -8.54 13.20
N ALA A 121 19.28 -7.90 14.28
CA ALA A 121 18.38 -7.39 15.32
C ALA A 121 17.52 -6.23 14.81
N GLU A 122 18.10 -5.30 14.04
CA GLU A 122 17.38 -4.20 13.39
C GLU A 122 16.38 -4.72 12.36
N MET A 123 16.78 -5.68 11.55
CA MET A 123 15.91 -6.34 10.59
C MET A 123 14.72 -7.01 11.27
N ASN A 124 14.95 -7.82 12.31
CA ASN A 124 13.89 -8.47 13.05
C ASN A 124 12.95 -7.47 13.73
N ALA A 125 13.49 -6.41 14.35
CA ALA A 125 12.70 -5.36 14.97
C ALA A 125 11.78 -4.64 13.96
N PHE A 126 12.26 -4.41 12.73
CA PHE A 126 11.43 -3.84 11.67
C PHE A 126 10.29 -4.77 11.26
N TYR A 127 10.57 -6.05 11.00
CA TYR A 127 9.52 -7.00 10.59
C TYR A 127 8.51 -7.28 11.70
N ASP A 128 8.91 -7.21 12.98
CA ASP A 128 8.00 -7.23 14.11
C ASP A 128 7.13 -5.97 14.17
N LEU A 129 7.68 -4.80 13.84
CA LEU A 129 6.94 -3.53 13.79
C LEU A 129 5.84 -3.53 12.72
N VAL A 130 6.12 -4.09 11.55
CA VAL A 130 5.15 -4.19 10.43
C VAL A 130 4.27 -5.45 10.50
N ASP A 131 4.34 -6.22 11.60
CA ASP A 131 3.57 -7.46 11.86
C ASP A 131 3.76 -8.52 10.75
N HIS A 132 4.99 -8.59 10.18
CA HIS A 132 5.31 -9.56 9.14
C HIS A 132 5.89 -10.84 9.73
N HIS A 133 5.26 -11.97 9.41
CA HIS A 133 5.61 -13.29 9.92
C HIS A 133 6.15 -14.26 8.84
N GLY A 134 6.27 -13.79 7.60
CA GLY A 134 6.80 -14.54 6.47
C GLY A 134 8.32 -14.49 6.39
N HIS A 135 8.85 -14.56 5.19
CA HIS A 135 10.29 -14.48 4.93
C HIS A 135 10.81 -13.06 5.22
N ARG A 136 11.77 -12.94 6.14
CA ARG A 136 12.31 -11.68 6.65
C ARG A 136 13.62 -11.34 5.96
N GLU A 137 13.54 -10.87 4.74
CA GLU A 137 14.71 -10.44 3.97
C GLU A 137 14.39 -9.13 3.24
N PRO A 138 15.07 -8.02 3.61
CA PRO A 138 14.90 -6.75 2.92
C PRO A 138 15.72 -6.69 1.63
N LEU A 139 15.39 -5.73 0.78
CA LEU A 139 16.15 -5.42 -0.43
C LEU A 139 17.55 -4.86 -0.09
N THR A 140 18.50 -5.07 -0.99
CA THR A 140 19.74 -4.29 -1.04
C THR A 140 19.51 -2.98 -1.80
N ALA A 141 20.46 -2.05 -1.72
CA ALA A 141 20.44 -0.83 -2.53
C ALA A 141 20.48 -1.16 -4.04
N GLU A 142 21.29 -2.15 -4.41
CA GLU A 142 21.42 -2.61 -5.80
C GLU A 142 20.08 -3.18 -6.32
N GLU A 143 19.40 -4.03 -5.53
CA GLU A 143 18.10 -4.59 -5.91
C GLU A 143 17.03 -3.50 -6.06
N ILE A 144 17.04 -2.43 -5.25
CA ILE A 144 16.15 -1.27 -5.43
C ILE A 144 16.47 -0.53 -6.74
N ALA A 145 17.76 -0.34 -7.06
CA ALA A 145 18.17 0.28 -8.32
C ALA A 145 17.74 -0.57 -9.53
N GLU A 146 17.87 -1.90 -9.47
CA GLU A 146 17.44 -2.83 -10.52
C GLU A 146 15.91 -2.80 -10.72
N ILE A 147 15.13 -2.75 -9.64
CA ILE A 147 13.68 -2.56 -9.70
C ILE A 147 13.33 -1.25 -10.44
N HIS A 148 14.03 -0.16 -10.11
CA HIS A 148 13.82 1.13 -10.80
C HIS A 148 14.21 1.06 -12.27
N GLN A 149 15.36 0.45 -12.60
CA GLN A 149 15.83 0.26 -13.98
C GLN A 149 14.90 -0.63 -14.82
N ALA A 150 14.18 -1.56 -14.19
CA ALA A 150 13.14 -2.38 -14.82
C ALA A 150 11.87 -1.60 -15.15
N GLY A 151 11.81 -0.28 -14.87
CA GLY A 151 10.69 0.59 -15.20
C GLY A 151 9.62 0.71 -14.12
N HIS A 152 9.90 0.23 -12.91
CA HIS A 152 9.02 0.40 -11.78
C HIS A 152 9.28 1.71 -11.03
N ILE A 153 8.27 2.23 -10.32
CA ILE A 153 8.40 3.44 -9.51
C ILE A 153 8.87 3.08 -8.11
N ILE A 154 9.89 3.77 -7.61
CA ILE A 154 10.29 3.74 -6.21
C ILE A 154 9.65 4.94 -5.51
N GLY A 155 8.86 4.68 -4.48
CA GLY A 155 8.20 5.67 -3.64
C GLY A 155 8.73 5.64 -2.20
N ALA A 156 8.51 6.71 -1.46
CA ALA A 156 8.90 6.83 -0.06
C ALA A 156 7.87 6.18 0.88
N HIS A 157 8.37 5.53 1.98
CA HIS A 157 7.51 4.96 3.03
C HIS A 157 7.98 5.34 4.44
N THR A 158 8.64 6.50 4.59
CA THR A 158 9.44 6.93 5.74
C THR A 158 10.70 6.07 5.93
N HIS A 159 11.71 6.61 6.62
CA HIS A 159 12.92 5.86 6.90
C HIS A 159 12.65 4.69 7.86
N SER A 160 12.00 4.96 8.98
CA SER A 160 11.88 4.03 10.10
C SER A 160 10.45 3.48 10.32
N HIS A 161 9.56 3.57 9.31
CA HIS A 161 8.14 3.15 9.42
C HIS A 161 7.44 3.80 10.64
N ILE A 162 7.71 5.08 10.91
CA ILE A 162 7.16 5.78 12.07
C ILE A 162 5.65 6.07 11.94
N ALA A 163 4.95 5.99 13.05
CA ALA A 163 3.60 6.54 13.15
C ALA A 163 3.67 8.08 13.20
N MET A 164 3.67 8.74 12.04
CA MET A 164 3.97 10.17 11.88
C MET A 164 3.15 11.08 12.80
N ARG A 165 1.92 10.69 13.15
CA ARG A 165 1.08 11.46 14.07
C ARG A 165 1.48 11.32 15.55
N ARG A 166 2.38 10.39 15.89
CA ARG A 166 2.85 10.14 17.27
C ARG A 166 4.17 10.82 17.61
N VAL A 167 4.76 11.49 16.63
CA VAL A 167 6.02 12.24 16.78
C VAL A 167 5.79 13.71 16.48
N THR A 168 6.78 14.57 16.73
CA THR A 168 6.70 15.98 16.35
C THR A 168 6.70 16.14 14.82
N MET A 169 6.26 17.29 14.33
CA MET A 169 6.24 17.58 12.88
C MET A 169 7.65 17.56 12.32
N GLU A 170 8.62 18.10 13.06
CA GLU A 170 10.03 18.14 12.69
C GLU A 170 10.63 16.72 12.60
N ALA A 171 10.31 15.86 13.56
CA ALA A 171 10.76 14.46 13.54
C ALA A 171 10.14 13.68 12.37
N ALA A 172 8.85 13.89 12.09
CA ALA A 172 8.17 13.28 10.95
C ALA A 172 8.77 13.74 9.61
N GLN A 173 9.06 15.04 9.49
CA GLN A 173 9.70 15.60 8.31
C GLN A 173 11.12 15.07 8.13
N ALA A 174 11.94 15.06 9.17
CA ALA A 174 13.32 14.60 9.11
C ALA A 174 13.43 13.11 8.73
N ASP A 175 12.54 12.26 9.26
CA ASP A 175 12.50 10.83 8.92
C ASP A 175 12.11 10.61 7.46
N LEU A 176 11.09 11.32 6.96
CA LEU A 176 10.67 11.24 5.57
C LEU A 176 11.73 11.82 4.62
N GLU A 177 12.38 12.92 4.98
CA GLU A 177 13.45 13.54 4.20
C GLU A 177 14.65 12.61 4.07
N ARG A 178 15.05 11.96 5.16
CA ARG A 178 16.10 10.94 5.16
C ARG A 178 15.74 9.78 4.23
N ASN A 179 14.51 9.28 4.30
CA ASN A 179 14.03 8.21 3.42
C ASN A 179 14.17 8.60 1.94
N ARG A 180 13.66 9.79 1.59
CA ARG A 180 13.71 10.30 0.21
C ARG A 180 15.14 10.43 -0.28
N THR A 181 16.03 11.04 0.51
CA THR A 181 17.45 11.25 0.14
C THR A 181 18.13 9.91 -0.18
N VAL A 182 17.97 8.90 0.69
CA VAL A 182 18.56 7.58 0.47
C VAL A 182 18.02 6.93 -0.81
N LEU A 183 16.72 7.00 -1.06
CA LEU A 183 16.14 6.42 -2.27
C LEU A 183 16.54 7.15 -3.55
N GLU A 184 16.66 8.48 -3.50
CA GLU A 184 17.15 9.29 -4.62
C GLU A 184 18.63 9.04 -4.92
N GLU A 185 19.46 8.82 -3.89
CA GLU A 185 20.85 8.40 -4.06
C GLU A 185 20.97 7.01 -4.70
N ILE A 186 20.13 6.06 -4.31
CA ILE A 186 20.12 4.70 -4.86
C ILE A 186 19.65 4.68 -6.32
N THR A 187 18.57 5.40 -6.63
CA THR A 187 17.92 5.33 -7.96
C THR A 187 18.50 6.33 -8.96
N GLY A 188 19.18 7.39 -8.49
CA GLY A 188 19.58 8.53 -9.31
C GLY A 188 18.42 9.36 -9.87
N ALA A 189 17.20 9.19 -9.32
CA ALA A 189 15.97 9.79 -9.82
C ALA A 189 15.13 10.39 -8.68
N PRO A 190 14.32 11.45 -8.94
CA PRO A 190 13.48 12.05 -7.91
C PRO A 190 12.41 11.08 -7.39
N VAL A 191 12.26 10.98 -6.07
CA VAL A 191 11.20 10.23 -5.40
C VAL A 191 9.98 11.15 -5.20
N ARG A 192 8.92 10.92 -5.99
CA ARG A 192 7.78 11.81 -6.13
C ARG A 192 6.53 11.37 -5.36
N HIS A 193 6.42 10.10 -5.03
CA HIS A 193 5.25 9.51 -4.41
C HIS A 193 5.56 9.03 -3.00
N PHE A 194 4.60 9.19 -2.10
CA PHE A 194 4.72 8.80 -0.71
C PHE A 194 3.54 7.95 -0.26
N SER A 195 3.80 6.88 0.47
CA SER A 195 2.81 6.15 1.25
C SER A 195 3.13 6.30 2.73
N TYR A 196 2.14 6.72 3.54
CA TYR A 196 2.40 6.87 4.97
C TYR A 196 2.19 5.55 5.72
N PRO A 197 3.06 5.24 6.71
CA PRO A 197 2.98 4.03 7.51
C PRO A 197 1.60 3.80 8.15
N PHE A 198 1.18 2.52 8.21
CA PHE A 198 -0.13 2.08 8.69
C PHE A 198 -1.33 2.51 7.85
N GLY A 199 -1.18 3.43 6.92
CA GLY A 199 -2.13 3.82 5.88
C GLY A 199 -3.53 4.28 6.31
N VAL A 200 -3.87 4.30 7.61
CA VAL A 200 -5.20 4.67 8.10
C VAL A 200 -5.21 6.04 8.76
N ARG A 201 -6.34 6.73 8.70
CA ARG A 201 -6.55 8.11 9.15
C ARG A 201 -5.97 8.43 10.53
N ARG A 202 -6.09 7.54 11.49
CA ARG A 202 -5.58 7.81 12.86
C ARG A 202 -4.06 7.99 12.92
N HIS A 203 -3.33 7.64 11.87
CA HIS A 203 -1.87 7.75 11.77
C HIS A 203 -1.41 8.93 10.93
N PHE A 204 -2.34 9.69 10.34
CA PHE A 204 -2.04 10.85 9.51
C PHE A 204 -2.96 12.03 9.84
N SER A 205 -2.59 13.27 9.44
CA SER A 205 -3.39 14.47 9.68
C SER A 205 -3.30 15.44 8.49
N PRO A 206 -4.25 16.37 8.32
CA PRO A 206 -4.15 17.40 7.29
C PRO A 206 -2.85 18.19 7.34
N ALA A 207 -2.37 18.54 8.55
CA ALA A 207 -1.11 19.26 8.72
C ALA A 207 0.12 18.48 8.22
N LEU A 208 0.14 17.15 8.43
CA LEU A 208 1.16 16.26 7.84
C LEU A 208 1.05 16.23 6.31
N GLY A 209 -0.18 16.21 5.76
CA GLY A 209 -0.42 16.29 4.32
C GLY A 209 0.15 17.56 3.70
N GLU A 210 -0.06 18.68 4.35
CA GLU A 210 0.50 19.97 3.91
C GLU A 210 2.04 20.01 4.03
N MET A 211 2.61 19.38 5.06
CA MET A 211 4.06 19.22 5.17
C MET A 211 4.62 18.42 3.99
N VAL A 212 4.04 17.25 3.70
CA VAL A 212 4.46 16.39 2.58
C VAL A 212 4.32 17.13 1.24
N ARG A 213 3.24 17.91 1.04
CA ARG A 213 3.06 18.73 -0.17
C ARG A 213 4.15 19.80 -0.28
N ARG A 214 4.50 20.50 0.81
CA ARG A 214 5.60 21.49 0.83
C ARG A 214 6.97 20.86 0.59
N MET A 215 7.16 19.60 0.96
CA MET A 215 8.38 18.85 0.61
C MET A 215 8.48 18.51 -0.88
N GLY A 216 7.44 18.79 -1.69
CA GLY A 216 7.43 18.58 -3.13
C GLY A 216 6.98 17.20 -3.60
N PHE A 217 6.44 16.37 -2.73
CA PHE A 217 5.81 15.13 -3.16
C PHE A 217 4.57 15.42 -4.03
N GLN A 218 4.34 14.58 -5.03
CA GLN A 218 3.23 14.72 -5.97
C GLN A 218 1.99 13.95 -5.53
N SER A 219 2.14 12.94 -4.68
CA SER A 219 1.01 12.21 -4.11
C SER A 219 1.30 11.60 -2.75
N ILE A 220 0.20 11.35 -2.02
CA ILE A 220 0.18 10.56 -0.79
C ILE A 220 -0.77 9.37 -1.00
N ALA A 221 -0.26 8.16 -0.81
CA ALA A 221 -1.04 6.94 -0.85
C ALA A 221 -1.52 6.54 0.55
N ALA A 222 -2.81 6.24 0.67
CA ALA A 222 -3.47 5.77 1.88
C ALA A 222 -3.88 4.30 1.75
N ALA A 223 -3.89 3.58 2.85
CA ALA A 223 -4.38 2.19 2.95
C ALA A 223 -5.86 2.14 3.38
N THR A 224 -6.68 2.99 2.80
CA THR A 224 -8.11 3.03 3.09
C THR A 224 -8.89 2.55 1.87
N PRO A 225 -9.70 1.50 1.98
CA PRO A 225 -10.55 1.09 0.88
C PRO A 225 -11.52 2.22 0.58
N GLY A 226 -11.51 2.70 -0.64
CA GLY A 226 -12.40 3.77 -1.01
C GLY A 226 -12.29 4.14 -2.46
N LEU A 227 -13.41 4.59 -2.94
CA LEU A 227 -13.47 5.33 -4.17
C LEU A 227 -12.80 6.67 -3.94
N LEU A 228 -12.09 7.15 -4.95
CA LEU A 228 -11.70 8.53 -5.00
C LEU A 228 -12.97 9.38 -4.84
N TYR A 229 -13.05 10.13 -3.75
CA TYR A 229 -14.17 11.04 -3.51
C TYR A 229 -14.06 12.24 -4.45
N GLU A 230 -15.19 12.73 -4.90
CA GLU A 230 -15.27 14.01 -5.58
C GLU A 230 -15.35 15.17 -4.56
N PRO A 231 -14.63 16.30 -4.81
CA PRO A 231 -13.72 16.53 -5.92
C PRO A 231 -12.44 15.71 -5.76
N ARG A 232 -11.94 15.22 -6.90
CA ARG A 232 -10.74 14.39 -6.95
C ARG A 232 -9.49 15.27 -6.75
N ASP A 233 -8.88 15.20 -5.58
CA ASP A 233 -7.52 15.73 -5.39
C ASP A 233 -6.51 14.63 -5.76
N PRO A 234 -5.78 14.74 -6.89
CA PRO A 234 -4.81 13.74 -7.32
C PRO A 234 -3.65 13.57 -6.34
N PHE A 235 -3.49 14.50 -5.42
CA PHE A 235 -2.51 14.37 -4.34
C PHE A 235 -2.84 13.23 -3.36
N TRP A 236 -4.11 12.81 -3.26
CA TRP A 236 -4.55 11.75 -2.36
C TRP A 236 -4.95 10.51 -3.15
N MET A 237 -4.17 9.44 -3.05
CA MET A 237 -4.47 8.15 -3.64
C MET A 237 -4.99 7.17 -2.59
N GLN A 238 -6.25 6.80 -2.69
CA GLN A 238 -6.84 5.76 -1.84
C GLN A 238 -6.63 4.40 -2.48
N ARG A 239 -6.13 3.44 -1.70
CA ARG A 239 -5.81 2.11 -2.18
C ARG A 239 -6.62 1.06 -1.42
N THR A 240 -6.92 -0.04 -2.09
CA THR A 240 -7.58 -1.20 -1.50
C THR A 240 -6.58 -2.32 -1.31
N TYR A 241 -6.50 -2.86 -0.08
CA TYR A 241 -5.65 -4.00 0.21
C TYR A 241 -6.14 -5.25 -0.51
N TRP A 242 -5.24 -5.88 -1.26
CA TRP A 242 -5.49 -7.18 -1.85
C TRP A 242 -4.86 -8.25 -0.97
N MET A 243 -5.69 -9.08 -0.33
CA MET A 243 -5.25 -10.10 0.62
C MET A 243 -4.88 -11.38 -0.11
N LEU A 244 -3.60 -11.76 -0.08
CA LEU A 244 -3.09 -12.93 -0.79
C LEU A 244 -3.54 -14.27 -0.16
N ASP A 245 -3.90 -14.27 1.12
CA ASP A 245 -4.47 -15.42 1.84
C ASP A 245 -5.97 -15.64 1.57
N ARG A 246 -6.59 -14.83 0.71
CA ARG A 246 -8.01 -14.88 0.37
C ARG A 246 -8.23 -15.21 -1.09
N PRO A 247 -9.35 -15.93 -1.41
CA PRO A 247 -9.71 -16.17 -2.80
C PRO A 247 -9.88 -14.86 -3.58
N VAL A 248 -9.57 -14.88 -4.89
CA VAL A 248 -9.76 -13.75 -5.80
C VAL A 248 -11.20 -13.19 -5.72
N ALA A 249 -12.21 -14.06 -5.72
CA ALA A 249 -13.62 -13.66 -5.61
C ALA A 249 -13.91 -12.85 -4.34
N TRP A 250 -13.27 -13.19 -3.22
CA TRP A 250 -13.43 -12.45 -1.97
C TRP A 250 -12.83 -11.03 -2.07
N ASN A 251 -11.64 -10.92 -2.66
CA ASN A 251 -11.00 -9.63 -2.91
C ASN A 251 -11.81 -8.78 -3.88
N ALA A 252 -12.34 -9.38 -4.96
CA ALA A 252 -13.18 -8.71 -5.94
C ALA A 252 -14.49 -8.15 -5.33
N GLU A 253 -15.08 -8.86 -4.37
CA GLU A 253 -16.23 -8.33 -3.61
C GLU A 253 -15.84 -7.08 -2.79
N ASN A 254 -14.66 -7.06 -2.18
CA ASN A 254 -14.18 -5.90 -1.41
C ASN A 254 -13.95 -4.66 -2.28
N LEU A 255 -13.58 -4.82 -3.55
CA LEU A 255 -13.44 -3.71 -4.49
C LEU A 255 -14.77 -3.00 -4.78
N ARG A 256 -15.91 -3.67 -4.58
CA ARG A 256 -17.25 -3.13 -4.83
C ARG A 256 -17.79 -2.28 -3.68
N VAL A 257 -17.05 -2.15 -2.60
CA VAL A 257 -17.49 -1.38 -1.43
C VAL A 257 -17.62 0.09 -1.74
N ASN A 258 -18.81 0.64 -1.48
CA ASN A 258 -19.03 2.07 -1.58
C ASN A 258 -18.46 2.78 -0.35
N GLY A 259 -17.23 3.23 -0.43
CA GLY A 259 -16.54 3.93 0.68
C GLY A 259 -17.30 5.16 1.19
N ALA A 260 -17.98 5.93 0.32
CA ALA A 260 -18.74 7.10 0.72
C ALA A 260 -19.96 6.73 1.59
N LEU A 261 -20.66 5.65 1.23
CA LEU A 261 -21.79 5.15 2.03
C LEU A 261 -21.29 4.52 3.34
N TRP A 262 -20.16 3.79 3.30
CA TRP A 262 -19.50 3.24 4.47
C TRP A 262 -19.17 4.33 5.49
N VAL A 263 -18.56 5.42 5.05
CA VAL A 263 -18.24 6.59 5.89
C VAL A 263 -19.50 7.19 6.53
N LYS A 264 -20.57 7.38 5.76
CA LYS A 264 -21.85 7.89 6.27
C LYS A 264 -22.44 6.99 7.36
N LEU A 265 -22.38 5.68 7.17
CA LEU A 265 -22.98 4.70 8.08
C LEU A 265 -22.16 4.48 9.35
N THR A 266 -20.85 4.46 9.23
CA THR A 266 -19.95 4.15 10.36
C THR A 266 -19.42 5.40 11.06
N LYS A 267 -19.59 6.58 10.47
CA LYS A 267 -18.95 7.85 10.87
C LYS A 267 -17.42 7.74 10.95
N LEU A 268 -16.86 6.70 10.34
CA LEU A 268 -15.43 6.44 10.23
C LEU A 268 -14.95 7.01 8.89
N SER A 269 -14.77 8.33 8.81
CA SER A 269 -14.22 8.93 7.60
C SER A 269 -12.80 8.41 7.35
N PRO A 270 -12.43 7.98 6.13
CA PRO A 270 -11.08 7.59 5.80
C PRO A 270 -10.10 8.77 5.74
N ILE A 271 -10.59 9.98 5.57
CA ILE A 271 -9.79 11.21 5.48
C ILE A 271 -10.43 12.27 6.36
N GLY A 272 -9.81 12.64 7.45
CA GLY A 272 -10.06 13.76 8.33
C GLY A 272 -11.49 14.11 8.71
#